data_a0397dc9109742b86a6587f2a368e6ac
#
_entry.id   a0397dc9109742b86a6587f2a368e6ac
#
_cell.length_a   1.000
_cell.length_b   1.000
_cell.length_c   1.000
_cell.angle_alpha   90.00
_cell.angle_beta   90.00
_cell.angle_gamma   90.00
#
_symmetry.space_group_name_H-M   'P 1'
#
loop_
_entity.id
_entity.type
_entity.pdbx_description
1 polymer ?
#
loop_
_entity_poly.entity_id
_entity_poly.type
_entity_poly.pdbx_seq_one_letter_code
_entity_poly.pdbx_strand_id
1 'polypeptide(L)'
;MRVESATVSNFRCVIDSGQFEVEPDKTILVGINEAGKTALLKALQHASPTEDTAAIDWLFDAPASMVDDIRRKNLDPAALAVARVVMRPEPKDLAGLSLPEGSDDIRLVMTAWMNKKRTHSVTGLPAAPTVGSAEKAILRLAGAMNKQSDEEAKQAAKAILDWKEAQSADAAISGEVAVELKKHLDGALPLFAEGSAAETHWDALSATLKSALTLDKIGRHLADRMPPFVYYSSYFAVRPRIHLNRLAEREASGEIDLDYDFGNLQLLKFLGFTAKELSDMASEAPEKGHNYDNDVNVQNQYKNELAAHERRVTERKRALQTAGARLTEEIQRVWNDDRLTIRLDVDGQYLQT
;
A
#
# COMPACT_ATOMS: atom_id res chain seq x y z
N MET A 1 2.86 5.02 12.56
CA MET A 1 1.82 3.97 12.74
C MET A 1 2.51 2.65 13.05
N ARG A 2 2.08 1.88 14.04
CA ARG A 2 2.70 0.61 14.40
C ARG A 2 1.66 -0.50 14.50
N VAL A 3 2.05 -1.74 14.17
CA VAL A 3 1.22 -2.93 14.36
C VAL A 3 1.07 -3.22 15.86
N GLU A 4 -0.13 -3.54 16.30
CA GLU A 4 -0.45 -3.86 17.68
C GLU A 4 -0.83 -5.33 17.83
N SER A 5 -1.63 -5.84 16.88
CA SER A 5 -1.96 -7.26 16.81
C SER A 5 -2.27 -7.68 15.38
N ALA A 6 -2.23 -8.96 15.14
CA ALA A 6 -2.58 -9.53 13.85
C ALA A 6 -3.28 -10.89 13.98
N THR A 7 -4.01 -11.26 12.95
CA THR A 7 -4.61 -12.59 12.77
C THR A 7 -4.37 -13.01 11.33
N VAL A 8 -3.96 -14.25 11.12
CA VAL A 8 -3.83 -14.87 9.81
C VAL A 8 -4.76 -16.05 9.73
N SER A 9 -5.55 -16.11 8.67
CA SER A 9 -6.48 -17.21 8.45
C SER A 9 -6.56 -17.58 6.96
N ASN A 10 -7.01 -18.79 6.69
CA ASN A 10 -7.28 -19.27 5.32
C ASN A 10 -6.11 -19.11 4.33
N PHE A 11 -4.87 -19.21 4.80
CA PHE A 11 -3.70 -19.02 3.95
C PHE A 11 -2.72 -20.19 4.04
N ARG A 12 -2.57 -20.93 2.95
CA ARG A 12 -1.72 -22.13 2.81
C ARG A 12 -2.02 -23.17 3.89
N CYS A 13 -1.06 -23.42 4.79
CA CYS A 13 -1.23 -24.33 5.91
C CYS A 13 -1.88 -23.69 7.16
N VAL A 14 -2.10 -22.37 7.15
CA VAL A 14 -2.70 -21.65 8.29
C VAL A 14 -4.20 -21.57 8.09
N ILE A 15 -4.95 -22.36 8.87
CA ILE A 15 -6.42 -22.28 8.91
C ILE A 15 -6.86 -21.07 9.73
N ASP A 16 -6.32 -20.95 10.94
CA ASP A 16 -6.53 -19.82 11.85
C ASP A 16 -5.35 -19.77 12.84
N SER A 17 -4.66 -18.63 12.90
CA SER A 17 -3.60 -18.41 13.89
C SER A 17 -4.13 -18.00 15.26
N GLY A 18 -5.41 -17.65 15.36
CA GLY A 18 -5.87 -16.79 16.43
C GLY A 18 -5.25 -15.39 16.36
N GLN A 19 -5.77 -14.47 17.17
CA GLN A 19 -5.14 -13.16 17.30
C GLN A 19 -3.87 -13.26 18.14
N PHE A 20 -2.79 -12.67 17.67
CA PHE A 20 -1.52 -12.55 18.40
C PHE A 20 -1.07 -11.11 18.47
N GLU A 21 -0.38 -10.76 19.55
CA GLU A 21 0.19 -9.43 19.75
C GLU A 21 1.50 -9.29 18.99
N VAL A 22 1.76 -8.08 18.52
CA VAL A 22 3.00 -7.71 17.83
C VAL A 22 3.72 -6.68 18.68
N GLU A 23 4.89 -7.07 19.17
CA GLU A 23 5.74 -6.20 19.99
C GLU A 23 6.27 -5.01 19.19
N PRO A 24 6.51 -3.85 19.82
CA PRO A 24 6.94 -2.64 19.14
C PRO A 24 8.23 -2.78 18.34
N ASP A 25 9.20 -3.51 18.90
CA ASP A 25 10.55 -3.60 18.32
C ASP A 25 10.77 -4.93 17.59
N LYS A 26 10.40 -6.06 18.20
CA LYS A 26 10.67 -7.38 17.66
C LYS A 26 9.68 -8.43 18.15
N THR A 27 9.02 -9.10 17.23
CA THR A 27 8.22 -10.31 17.51
C THR A 27 8.92 -11.53 16.91
N ILE A 28 9.13 -12.57 17.71
CA ILE A 28 9.81 -13.79 17.31
C ILE A 28 8.80 -14.92 17.20
N LEU A 29 8.68 -15.49 15.98
CA LEU A 29 7.89 -16.68 15.73
C LEU A 29 8.75 -17.93 15.88
N VAL A 30 8.43 -18.77 16.84
CA VAL A 30 9.15 -20.02 17.13
C VAL A 30 8.27 -21.21 16.77
N GLY A 31 8.86 -22.24 16.21
CA GLY A 31 8.17 -23.48 15.86
C GLY A 31 9.06 -24.40 15.04
N ILE A 32 8.68 -25.66 14.93
CA ILE A 32 9.35 -26.65 14.09
C ILE A 32 9.31 -26.25 12.60
N ASN A 33 10.14 -26.88 11.77
CA ASN A 33 10.07 -26.68 10.33
C ASN A 33 8.68 -27.09 9.82
N GLU A 34 8.20 -26.40 8.80
CA GLU A 34 6.86 -26.59 8.20
C GLU A 34 5.66 -26.22 9.11
N ALA A 35 5.89 -25.67 10.30
CA ALA A 35 4.81 -25.20 11.19
C ALA A 35 4.01 -23.98 10.66
N GLY A 36 4.28 -23.51 9.45
CA GLY A 36 3.55 -22.39 8.85
C GLY A 36 4.10 -21.00 9.16
N LYS A 37 5.27 -20.85 9.81
CA LYS A 37 5.86 -19.53 10.13
C LYS A 37 6.00 -18.64 8.89
N THR A 38 6.54 -19.19 7.81
CA THR A 38 6.68 -18.48 6.53
C THR A 38 5.33 -18.15 5.90
N ALA A 39 4.35 -19.04 5.98
CA ALA A 39 3.00 -18.77 5.48
C ALA A 39 2.36 -17.61 6.24
N LEU A 40 2.50 -17.58 7.56
CA LEU A 40 2.00 -16.50 8.41
C LEU A 40 2.61 -15.14 8.02
N LEU A 41 3.94 -15.06 7.87
CA LEU A 41 4.62 -13.81 7.46
C LEU A 41 4.21 -13.36 6.06
N LYS A 42 4.10 -14.31 5.10
CA LYS A 42 3.65 -14.00 3.73
C LYS A 42 2.19 -13.55 3.69
N ALA A 43 1.32 -14.12 4.52
CA ALA A 43 -0.07 -13.67 4.63
C ALA A 43 -0.16 -12.22 5.12
N LEU A 44 0.63 -11.85 6.14
CA LEU A 44 0.66 -10.49 6.68
C LEU A 44 1.06 -9.46 5.62
N GLN A 45 1.97 -9.81 4.71
CA GLN A 45 2.40 -8.93 3.62
C GLN A 45 1.22 -8.44 2.78
N HIS A 46 0.17 -9.25 2.59
CA HIS A 46 -1.00 -8.87 1.81
C HIS A 46 -1.87 -7.79 2.46
N ALA A 47 -1.71 -7.53 3.75
CA ALA A 47 -2.42 -6.42 4.41
C ALA A 47 -1.91 -5.04 3.93
N SER A 48 -0.61 -4.92 3.63
CA SER A 48 -0.01 -3.72 3.03
C SER A 48 1.12 -4.10 2.08
N PRO A 49 0.79 -4.65 0.89
CA PRO A 49 1.77 -5.17 -0.04
C PRO A 49 2.60 -4.06 -0.69
N THR A 50 3.82 -4.38 -1.07
CA THR A 50 4.64 -3.60 -1.99
C THR A 50 4.24 -3.89 -3.45
N GLU A 51 4.78 -3.11 -4.40
CA GLU A 51 4.58 -3.36 -5.84
C GLU A 51 5.07 -4.75 -6.26
N ASP A 52 6.14 -5.25 -5.60
CA ASP A 52 6.76 -6.54 -5.89
C ASP A 52 6.04 -7.73 -5.19
N THR A 53 5.01 -7.47 -4.39
CA THR A 53 4.26 -8.53 -3.71
C THR A 53 3.39 -9.28 -4.71
N ALA A 54 3.67 -10.57 -4.90
CA ALA A 54 2.84 -11.43 -5.75
C ALA A 54 1.37 -11.39 -5.28
N ALA A 55 0.45 -11.25 -6.23
CA ALA A 55 -0.97 -11.24 -5.90
C ALA A 55 -1.41 -12.61 -5.36
N ILE A 56 -2.32 -12.62 -4.40
CA ILE A 56 -2.91 -13.87 -3.87
C ILE A 56 -3.54 -14.66 -5.03
N ASP A 57 -3.21 -15.95 -5.09
CA ASP A 57 -3.89 -16.91 -5.96
C ASP A 57 -4.54 -17.99 -5.09
N TRP A 58 -5.86 -17.98 -5.02
CA TRP A 58 -6.61 -18.93 -4.17
C TRP A 58 -6.30 -20.39 -4.48
N LEU A 59 -5.89 -20.71 -5.72
CA LEU A 59 -5.56 -22.10 -6.09
C LEU A 59 -4.32 -22.61 -5.35
N PHE A 60 -3.34 -21.71 -5.08
CA PHE A 60 -2.08 -22.04 -4.42
C PHE A 60 -1.99 -21.52 -2.98
N ASP A 61 -2.75 -20.47 -2.66
CA ASP A 61 -2.65 -19.78 -1.38
C ASP A 61 -3.79 -20.12 -0.42
N ALA A 62 -4.91 -20.70 -0.88
CA ALA A 62 -5.92 -21.24 0.03
C ALA A 62 -5.46 -22.57 0.65
N PRO A 63 -5.93 -22.91 1.86
CA PRO A 63 -5.74 -24.23 2.42
C PRO A 63 -6.28 -25.33 1.49
N ALA A 64 -5.53 -26.41 1.36
CA ALA A 64 -5.90 -27.52 0.46
C ALA A 64 -7.32 -28.06 0.70
N SER A 65 -7.77 -28.05 1.95
CA SER A 65 -9.14 -28.45 2.34
C SER A 65 -10.24 -27.54 1.79
N MET A 66 -9.92 -26.29 1.41
CA MET A 66 -10.91 -25.30 0.94
C MET A 66 -10.92 -25.16 -0.59
N VAL A 67 -9.89 -25.61 -1.28
CA VAL A 67 -9.72 -25.41 -2.73
C VAL A 67 -10.90 -25.98 -3.54
N ASP A 68 -11.36 -27.17 -3.19
CA ASP A 68 -12.48 -27.78 -3.90
C ASP A 68 -13.80 -27.06 -3.65
N ASP A 69 -14.04 -26.57 -2.44
CA ASP A 69 -15.25 -25.80 -2.12
C ASP A 69 -15.26 -24.44 -2.82
N ILE A 70 -14.10 -23.77 -2.90
CA ILE A 70 -13.95 -22.53 -3.68
C ILE A 70 -14.22 -22.82 -5.18
N ARG A 71 -13.63 -23.90 -5.73
CA ARG A 71 -13.83 -24.29 -7.13
C ARG A 71 -15.30 -24.60 -7.44
N ARG A 72 -16.01 -25.24 -6.53
CA ARG A 72 -17.45 -25.56 -6.65
C ARG A 72 -18.37 -24.40 -6.31
N LYS A 73 -17.82 -23.22 -5.97
CA LYS A 73 -18.55 -22.02 -5.53
C LYS A 73 -19.37 -22.21 -4.24
N ASN A 74 -19.02 -23.18 -3.40
CA ASN A 74 -19.57 -23.34 -2.06
C ASN A 74 -18.98 -22.33 -1.07
N LEU A 75 -17.70 -21.90 -1.31
CA LEU A 75 -17.04 -20.85 -0.57
C LEU A 75 -16.68 -19.69 -1.51
N ASP A 76 -17.02 -18.48 -1.10
CA ASP A 76 -16.64 -17.26 -1.84
C ASP A 76 -15.29 -16.74 -1.33
N PRO A 77 -14.27 -16.63 -2.20
CA PRO A 77 -13.00 -15.99 -1.83
C PRO A 77 -13.15 -14.58 -1.26
N ALA A 78 -14.22 -13.87 -1.60
CA ALA A 78 -14.52 -12.54 -1.06
C ALA A 78 -14.90 -12.56 0.43
N ALA A 79 -15.31 -13.70 0.96
CA ALA A 79 -15.65 -13.89 2.37
C ALA A 79 -14.49 -14.48 3.21
N LEU A 80 -13.39 -14.89 2.57
CA LEU A 80 -12.23 -15.49 3.22
C LEU A 80 -11.16 -14.45 3.53
N ALA A 81 -11.07 -14.04 4.80
CA ALA A 81 -9.98 -13.19 5.26
C ALA A 81 -8.68 -13.98 5.29
N VAL A 82 -7.60 -13.36 4.79
CA VAL A 82 -6.23 -13.90 4.77
C VAL A 82 -5.41 -13.35 5.91
N ALA A 83 -5.44 -12.03 6.08
CA ALA A 83 -4.74 -11.36 7.15
C ALA A 83 -5.59 -10.19 7.67
N ARG A 84 -5.68 -10.08 8.98
CA ARG A 84 -6.28 -8.93 9.67
C ARG A 84 -5.23 -8.33 10.58
N VAL A 85 -4.91 -7.05 10.39
CA VAL A 85 -3.88 -6.33 11.13
C VAL A 85 -4.50 -5.14 11.84
N VAL A 86 -4.26 -5.03 13.12
CA VAL A 86 -4.68 -3.89 13.95
C VAL A 86 -3.48 -2.99 14.18
N MET A 87 -3.62 -1.73 13.81
CA MET A 87 -2.54 -0.76 13.89
C MET A 87 -2.93 0.42 14.78
N ARG A 88 -1.99 0.86 15.58
CA ARG A 88 -2.10 2.09 16.38
C ARG A 88 -1.49 3.25 15.61
N PRO A 89 -2.27 4.28 15.25
CA PRO A 89 -1.73 5.51 14.71
C PRO A 89 -0.84 6.23 15.74
N GLU A 90 0.22 6.84 15.27
CA GLU A 90 1.06 7.73 16.06
C GLU A 90 0.60 9.19 15.88
N PRO A 91 1.01 10.14 16.74
CA PRO A 91 0.58 11.53 16.62
C PRO A 91 0.80 12.15 15.24
N LYS A 92 1.89 11.77 14.56
CA LYS A 92 2.20 12.22 13.18
C LYS A 92 1.18 11.73 12.15
N ASP A 93 0.57 10.56 12.38
CA ASP A 93 -0.41 9.96 11.45
C ASP A 93 -1.78 10.64 11.59
N LEU A 94 -2.06 11.20 12.77
CA LEU A 94 -3.29 11.95 13.06
C LEU A 94 -3.16 13.45 12.78
N ALA A 95 -1.94 13.91 12.47
CA ALA A 95 -1.69 15.33 12.23
C ALA A 95 -2.49 15.84 11.01
N GLY A 96 -3.16 16.98 11.18
CA GLY A 96 -3.99 17.59 10.15
C GLY A 96 -5.39 16.99 10.01
N LEU A 97 -5.77 16.02 10.84
CA LEU A 97 -7.13 15.52 10.93
C LEU A 97 -7.93 16.27 12.00
N SER A 98 -9.15 16.64 11.66
CA SER A 98 -10.14 17.11 12.64
C SER A 98 -10.90 15.89 13.16
N LEU A 99 -10.49 15.40 14.32
CA LEU A 99 -11.15 14.26 14.94
C LEU A 99 -12.51 14.70 15.53
N PRO A 100 -13.57 13.88 15.33
CA PRO A 100 -14.87 14.12 15.96
C PRO A 100 -14.78 14.04 17.49
N GLU A 101 -15.68 14.74 18.16
CA GLU A 101 -15.84 14.63 19.62
C GLU A 101 -16.20 13.18 19.99
N GLY A 102 -15.63 12.68 21.09
CA GLY A 102 -15.78 11.28 21.50
C GLY A 102 -14.87 10.29 20.77
N SER A 103 -13.88 10.77 19.98
CA SER A 103 -12.82 9.91 19.46
C SER A 103 -11.83 9.56 20.56
N ASP A 104 -11.59 8.27 20.79
CA ASP A 104 -10.65 7.77 21.79
C ASP A 104 -10.03 6.46 21.32
N ASP A 105 -8.77 6.23 21.67
CA ASP A 105 -8.04 4.99 21.41
C ASP A 105 -8.17 4.47 19.96
N ILE A 106 -7.92 5.36 19.00
CA ILE A 106 -8.09 5.10 17.57
C ILE A 106 -7.21 3.95 17.11
N ARG A 107 -7.79 3.00 16.37
CA ARG A 107 -7.10 1.89 15.71
C ARG A 107 -7.53 1.80 14.25
N LEU A 108 -6.57 1.61 13.36
CA LEU A 108 -6.84 1.18 11.99
C LEU A 108 -6.83 -0.35 11.94
N VAL A 109 -7.86 -0.94 11.42
CA VAL A 109 -7.96 -2.38 11.16
C VAL A 109 -7.94 -2.58 9.66
N MET A 110 -6.90 -3.23 9.16
CA MET A 110 -6.78 -3.60 7.74
C MET A 110 -7.04 -5.09 7.58
N THR A 111 -7.86 -5.47 6.61
CA THR A 111 -8.13 -6.87 6.27
C THR A 111 -7.82 -7.12 4.81
N ALA A 112 -6.96 -8.09 4.55
CA ALA A 112 -6.72 -8.64 3.21
C ALA A 112 -7.60 -9.87 2.99
N TRP A 113 -8.21 -9.96 1.81
CA TRP A 113 -9.14 -11.02 1.43
C TRP A 113 -8.56 -11.91 0.35
N MET A 114 -8.98 -13.17 0.30
CA MET A 114 -8.54 -14.17 -0.69
C MET A 114 -8.83 -13.73 -2.14
N ASN A 115 -9.81 -12.87 -2.37
CA ASN A 115 -10.13 -12.28 -3.67
C ASN A 115 -9.23 -11.08 -4.06
N LYS A 116 -8.10 -10.89 -3.38
CA LYS A 116 -7.12 -9.79 -3.59
C LYS A 116 -7.59 -8.41 -3.13
N LYS A 117 -8.83 -8.25 -2.68
CA LYS A 117 -9.34 -6.99 -2.13
C LYS A 117 -8.77 -6.75 -0.73
N ARG A 118 -8.73 -5.48 -0.36
CA ARG A 118 -8.40 -5.03 0.99
C ARG A 118 -9.49 -4.10 1.47
N THR A 119 -9.88 -4.26 2.71
CA THR A 119 -10.84 -3.38 3.37
C THR A 119 -10.22 -2.83 4.64
N HIS A 120 -10.61 -1.63 5.00
CA HIS A 120 -10.20 -1.04 6.27
C HIS A 120 -11.41 -0.58 7.07
N SER A 121 -11.24 -0.57 8.38
CA SER A 121 -12.16 0.06 9.33
C SER A 121 -11.34 0.77 10.40
N VAL A 122 -11.94 1.76 11.04
CA VAL A 122 -11.31 2.49 12.15
C VAL A 122 -12.18 2.31 13.38
N THR A 123 -11.58 1.85 14.46
CA THR A 123 -12.21 1.79 15.79
C THR A 123 -11.77 2.99 16.63
N GLY A 124 -12.48 3.28 17.70
CA GLY A 124 -12.19 4.46 18.55
C GLY A 124 -12.70 5.78 17.97
N LEU A 125 -13.48 5.74 16.88
CA LEU A 125 -14.26 6.85 16.36
C LEU A 125 -15.73 6.67 16.74
N PRO A 126 -16.53 7.76 16.78
CA PRO A 126 -17.97 7.67 16.92
C PRO A 126 -18.58 6.72 15.88
N ALA A 127 -19.66 6.05 16.22
CA ALA A 127 -20.33 5.14 15.30
C ALA A 127 -20.76 5.89 14.02
N ALA A 128 -20.47 5.29 12.87
CA ALA A 128 -20.93 5.83 11.60
C ALA A 128 -22.46 5.83 11.56
N PRO A 129 -23.12 6.91 11.08
CA PRO A 129 -24.57 6.91 10.91
C PRO A 129 -24.98 5.80 9.94
N THR A 130 -26.09 5.12 10.25
CA THR A 130 -26.68 4.13 9.36
C THR A 130 -27.88 4.72 8.61
N VAL A 131 -28.30 4.07 7.52
CA VAL A 131 -29.50 4.47 6.78
C VAL A 131 -30.73 4.45 7.70
N GLY A 132 -30.85 3.48 8.61
CA GLY A 132 -31.91 3.40 9.60
C GLY A 132 -31.86 4.56 10.61
N SER A 133 -30.67 4.97 11.06
CA SER A 133 -30.54 6.15 11.96
C SER A 133 -30.95 7.47 11.28
N ALA A 134 -30.75 7.56 9.96
CA ALA A 134 -31.14 8.71 9.13
C ALA A 134 -32.57 8.65 8.59
N GLU A 135 -33.26 7.49 8.71
CA GLU A 135 -34.57 7.25 8.11
C GLU A 135 -35.60 8.35 8.43
N LYS A 136 -35.70 8.73 9.68
CA LYS A 136 -36.63 9.78 10.10
C LYS A 136 -36.33 11.13 9.42
N ALA A 137 -35.08 11.48 9.22
CA ALA A 137 -34.66 12.69 8.52
C ALA A 137 -34.97 12.59 7.01
N ILE A 138 -34.71 11.45 6.40
CA ILE A 138 -35.02 11.15 5.00
C ILE A 138 -36.52 11.28 4.74
N LEU A 139 -37.34 10.62 5.55
CA LEU A 139 -38.82 10.68 5.43
C LEU A 139 -39.38 12.11 5.62
N ARG A 140 -38.82 12.90 6.54
CA ARG A 140 -39.22 14.29 6.75
C ARG A 140 -38.87 15.17 5.56
N LEU A 141 -37.65 15.01 5.00
CA LEU A 141 -37.23 15.73 3.82
C LEU A 141 -38.16 15.41 2.63
N ALA A 142 -38.33 14.12 2.32
CA ALA A 142 -39.21 13.71 1.22
C ALA A 142 -40.66 14.16 1.42
N GLY A 143 -41.19 14.09 2.65
CA GLY A 143 -42.51 14.60 2.99
C GLY A 143 -42.69 16.13 2.83
N ALA A 144 -41.64 16.89 3.12
CA ALA A 144 -41.65 18.35 2.91
C ALA A 144 -41.58 18.70 1.42
N MET A 145 -40.79 17.94 0.62
CA MET A 145 -40.71 18.11 -0.83
C MET A 145 -42.00 17.72 -1.54
N ASN A 146 -42.64 16.64 -1.14
CA ASN A 146 -43.95 16.23 -1.69
C ASN A 146 -45.10 17.21 -1.46
N LYS A 147 -44.99 18.12 -0.48
CA LYS A 147 -45.96 19.15 -0.24
C LYS A 147 -45.81 20.39 -1.15
N GLN A 148 -44.71 20.45 -1.89
CA GLN A 148 -44.49 21.52 -2.87
C GLN A 148 -45.32 21.27 -4.13
N SER A 149 -45.67 22.35 -4.82
CA SER A 149 -46.43 22.26 -6.08
C SER A 149 -45.55 21.82 -7.27
N ASP A 150 -44.24 21.86 -7.07
CA ASP A 150 -43.24 21.58 -8.11
C ASP A 150 -43.09 20.07 -8.36
N GLU A 151 -43.24 19.66 -9.60
CA GLU A 151 -43.08 18.26 -10.02
C GLU A 151 -41.63 17.78 -9.93
N GLU A 152 -40.63 18.64 -10.11
CA GLU A 152 -39.21 18.26 -9.95
C GLU A 152 -38.92 17.94 -8.48
N ALA A 153 -39.50 18.71 -7.54
CA ALA A 153 -39.37 18.43 -6.11
C ALA A 153 -40.00 17.06 -5.73
N LYS A 154 -41.15 16.72 -6.29
CA LYS A 154 -41.80 15.42 -6.06
C LYS A 154 -41.01 14.25 -6.68
N GLN A 155 -40.41 14.44 -7.87
CA GLN A 155 -39.55 13.44 -8.46
C GLN A 155 -38.28 13.21 -7.64
N ALA A 156 -37.63 14.28 -7.16
CA ALA A 156 -36.47 14.17 -6.28
C ALA A 156 -36.84 13.50 -4.92
N ALA A 157 -37.98 13.80 -4.35
CA ALA A 157 -38.49 13.12 -3.15
C ALA A 157 -38.68 11.62 -3.37
N LYS A 158 -39.26 11.23 -4.50
CA LYS A 158 -39.40 9.82 -4.88
C LYS A 158 -38.05 9.16 -5.04
N ALA A 159 -37.09 9.79 -5.74
CA ALA A 159 -35.76 9.22 -5.95
C ALA A 159 -35.02 8.96 -4.63
N ILE A 160 -35.12 9.86 -3.64
CA ILE A 160 -34.53 9.67 -2.31
C ILE A 160 -35.19 8.50 -1.57
N LEU A 161 -36.53 8.33 -1.69
CA LEU A 161 -37.27 7.23 -1.06
C LEU A 161 -36.92 5.89 -1.72
N ASP A 162 -36.90 5.83 -3.05
CA ASP A 162 -36.52 4.64 -3.82
C ASP A 162 -35.08 4.20 -3.47
N TRP A 163 -34.16 5.17 -3.36
CA TRP A 163 -32.79 4.92 -2.90
C TRP A 163 -32.77 4.34 -1.49
N LYS A 164 -33.54 4.93 -0.54
CA LYS A 164 -33.63 4.45 0.84
C LYS A 164 -34.16 3.02 0.92
N GLU A 165 -35.19 2.68 0.13
CA GLU A 165 -35.77 1.33 0.10
C GLU A 165 -34.81 0.28 -0.48
N ALA A 166 -33.90 0.69 -1.38
CA ALA A 166 -32.87 -0.19 -1.92
C ALA A 166 -31.76 -0.50 -0.90
N GLN A 167 -31.64 0.27 0.19
CA GLN A 167 -30.58 0.08 1.18
C GLN A 167 -31.11 -0.70 2.41
N SER A 168 -30.21 -1.49 3.04
CA SER A 168 -30.51 -2.06 4.37
C SER A 168 -30.53 -0.97 5.44
N ALA A 169 -31.40 -1.07 6.42
CA ALA A 169 -31.44 -0.15 7.55
C ALA A 169 -30.11 -0.12 8.33
N ASP A 170 -29.41 -1.25 8.42
CA ASP A 170 -28.12 -1.37 9.11
C ASP A 170 -26.94 -0.94 8.24
N ALA A 171 -27.18 -0.61 6.95
CA ALA A 171 -26.11 -0.15 6.07
C ALA A 171 -25.52 1.18 6.58
N ALA A 172 -24.22 1.23 6.80
CA ALA A 172 -23.52 2.45 7.16
C ALA A 172 -23.56 3.46 6.00
N ILE A 173 -23.78 4.74 6.31
CA ILE A 173 -23.67 5.84 5.34
C ILE A 173 -22.18 6.11 5.12
N SER A 174 -21.54 5.30 4.25
CA SER A 174 -20.12 5.39 3.92
C SER A 174 -19.89 4.94 2.47
N GLY A 175 -18.72 5.22 1.90
CA GLY A 175 -18.37 4.77 0.55
C GLY A 175 -19.43 5.15 -0.50
N GLU A 176 -19.89 4.16 -1.28
CA GLU A 176 -20.89 4.36 -2.35
C GLU A 176 -22.23 4.85 -1.81
N VAL A 177 -22.71 4.34 -0.66
CA VAL A 177 -23.95 4.76 -0.01
C VAL A 177 -23.94 6.26 0.31
N ALA A 178 -22.81 6.78 0.82
CA ALA A 178 -22.66 8.20 1.11
C ALA A 178 -22.60 9.06 -0.17
N VAL A 179 -21.94 8.55 -1.23
CA VAL A 179 -21.85 9.24 -2.52
C VAL A 179 -23.22 9.36 -3.18
N GLU A 180 -24.00 8.28 -3.16
CA GLU A 180 -25.36 8.28 -3.72
C GLU A 180 -26.29 9.22 -2.92
N LEU A 181 -26.27 9.15 -1.59
CA LEU A 181 -27.03 10.06 -0.75
C LEU A 181 -26.64 11.52 -1.02
N LYS A 182 -25.34 11.80 -1.14
CA LYS A 182 -24.85 13.13 -1.49
C LYS A 182 -25.42 13.61 -2.83
N LYS A 183 -25.43 12.78 -3.85
CA LYS A 183 -25.98 13.10 -5.17
C LYS A 183 -27.47 13.47 -5.09
N HIS A 184 -28.25 12.73 -4.31
CA HIS A 184 -29.66 13.04 -4.10
C HIS A 184 -29.86 14.36 -3.36
N LEU A 185 -29.05 14.64 -2.32
CA LEU A 185 -29.13 15.89 -1.56
C LEU A 185 -28.70 17.10 -2.39
N ASP A 186 -27.61 16.98 -3.16
CA ASP A 186 -27.14 18.05 -4.06
C ASP A 186 -28.18 18.37 -5.16
N GLY A 187 -28.86 17.35 -5.68
CA GLY A 187 -29.95 17.53 -6.66
C GLY A 187 -31.23 18.13 -6.08
N ALA A 188 -31.47 17.93 -4.79
CA ALA A 188 -32.67 18.47 -4.12
C ALA A 188 -32.50 19.92 -3.69
N LEU A 189 -31.30 20.38 -3.39
CA LEU A 189 -31.02 21.71 -2.85
C LEU A 189 -31.62 22.87 -3.68
N PRO A 190 -31.49 22.90 -5.02
CA PRO A 190 -32.04 24.01 -5.82
C PRO A 190 -33.57 24.10 -5.82
N LEU A 191 -34.25 23.05 -5.34
CA LEU A 191 -35.69 22.91 -5.39
C LEU A 191 -36.40 23.52 -4.13
N PHE A 192 -35.64 24.06 -3.18
CA PHE A 192 -36.20 24.61 -1.95
C PHE A 192 -36.20 26.16 -1.97
N ALA A 193 -37.24 26.71 -1.36
CA ALA A 193 -37.21 28.10 -1.01
C ALA A 193 -36.41 28.32 0.27
N GLU A 194 -35.65 29.41 0.36
CA GLU A 194 -34.88 29.80 1.53
C GLU A 194 -35.78 29.90 2.76
N GLY A 195 -35.38 29.35 3.90
CA GLY A 195 -36.17 29.30 5.15
C GLY A 195 -37.31 28.29 5.16
N SER A 196 -37.41 27.40 4.15
CA SER A 196 -38.47 26.40 4.07
C SER A 196 -38.26 25.21 5.05
N ALA A 197 -39.34 24.50 5.39
CA ALA A 197 -39.25 23.27 6.18
C ALA A 197 -38.41 22.20 5.47
N ALA A 198 -38.40 22.16 4.12
CA ALA A 198 -37.59 21.26 3.33
C ALA A 198 -36.11 21.56 3.52
N GLU A 199 -35.71 22.82 3.48
CA GLU A 199 -34.31 23.23 3.74
C GLU A 199 -33.84 22.82 5.14
N THR A 200 -34.65 23.06 6.18
CA THR A 200 -34.33 22.64 7.56
C THR A 200 -34.06 21.12 7.65
N HIS A 201 -34.87 20.30 6.94
CA HIS A 201 -34.71 18.87 6.94
C HIS A 201 -33.52 18.41 6.08
N TRP A 202 -33.24 19.13 5.00
CA TRP A 202 -32.03 18.94 4.18
C TRP A 202 -30.77 19.24 4.97
N ASP A 203 -30.74 20.37 5.73
CA ASP A 203 -29.61 20.74 6.59
C ASP A 203 -29.30 19.64 7.61
N ALA A 204 -30.32 19.12 8.28
CA ALA A 204 -30.15 18.01 9.26
C ALA A 204 -29.57 16.76 8.63
N LEU A 205 -30.03 16.37 7.43
CA LEU A 205 -29.55 15.20 6.72
C LEU A 205 -28.16 15.45 6.13
N SER A 206 -27.90 16.65 5.64
CA SER A 206 -26.59 17.09 5.15
C SER A 206 -25.54 17.08 6.27
N ALA A 207 -25.90 17.50 7.50
CA ALA A 207 -25.00 17.40 8.66
C ALA A 207 -24.67 15.94 9.00
N THR A 208 -25.65 15.04 8.93
CA THR A 208 -25.43 13.59 9.12
C THR A 208 -24.48 13.02 8.06
N LEU A 209 -24.70 13.37 6.81
CA LEU A 209 -23.82 12.99 5.70
C LEU A 209 -22.40 13.55 5.86
N LYS A 210 -22.26 14.81 6.25
CA LYS A 210 -20.96 15.44 6.51
C LYS A 210 -20.19 14.75 7.62
N SER A 211 -20.88 14.34 8.69
CA SER A 211 -20.27 13.51 9.75
C SER A 211 -19.77 12.18 9.20
N ALA A 212 -20.60 11.47 8.44
CA ALA A 212 -20.24 10.19 7.80
C ALA A 212 -19.02 10.32 6.86
N LEU A 213 -19.01 11.33 6.00
CA LEU A 213 -17.91 11.61 5.09
C LEU A 213 -16.61 12.00 5.83
N THR A 214 -16.72 12.62 7.01
CA THR A 214 -15.56 12.94 7.84
C THR A 214 -14.93 11.66 8.38
N LEU A 215 -15.74 10.71 8.89
CA LEU A 215 -15.26 9.42 9.36
C LEU A 215 -14.58 8.63 8.23
N ASP A 216 -15.19 8.61 7.06
CA ASP A 216 -14.65 7.95 5.87
C ASP A 216 -13.31 8.58 5.41
N LYS A 217 -13.21 9.91 5.47
CA LYS A 217 -11.96 10.62 5.18
C LYS A 217 -10.85 10.26 6.17
N ILE A 218 -11.17 10.14 7.47
CA ILE A 218 -10.19 9.70 8.47
C ILE A 218 -9.72 8.28 8.17
N GLY A 219 -10.63 7.36 7.86
CA GLY A 219 -10.30 5.99 7.52
C GLY A 219 -9.36 5.89 6.32
N ARG A 220 -9.67 6.59 5.24
CA ARG A 220 -8.80 6.64 4.04
C ARG A 220 -7.44 7.24 4.34
N HIS A 221 -7.40 8.37 5.04
CA HIS A 221 -6.15 9.03 5.41
C HIS A 221 -5.22 8.12 6.22
N LEU A 222 -5.76 7.32 7.14
CA LEU A 222 -4.98 6.36 7.90
C LEU A 222 -4.56 5.16 7.04
N ALA A 223 -5.46 4.65 6.18
CA ALA A 223 -5.14 3.55 5.28
C ALA A 223 -4.02 3.90 4.29
N ASP A 224 -4.02 5.12 3.74
CA ASP A 224 -3.00 5.62 2.81
C ASP A 224 -1.62 5.80 3.48
N ARG A 225 -1.58 5.96 4.80
CA ARG A 225 -0.35 6.08 5.59
C ARG A 225 0.15 4.76 6.18
N MET A 226 -0.52 3.67 5.89
CA MET A 226 -0.10 2.36 6.35
C MET A 226 1.29 2.02 5.78
N PRO A 227 2.28 1.66 6.62
CA PRO A 227 3.59 1.28 6.12
C PRO A 227 3.50 0.00 5.31
N PRO A 228 4.29 -0.15 4.24
CA PRO A 228 4.33 -1.40 3.48
C PRO A 228 4.93 -2.52 4.32
N PHE A 229 4.41 -3.73 4.15
CA PHE A 229 4.93 -4.93 4.78
C PHE A 229 5.84 -5.67 3.80
N VAL A 230 7.11 -5.76 4.15
CA VAL A 230 8.12 -6.40 3.33
C VAL A 230 8.49 -7.75 3.94
N TYR A 231 8.25 -8.83 3.20
CA TYR A 231 8.76 -10.14 3.56
C TYR A 231 10.19 -10.28 3.08
N TYR A 232 11.12 -10.40 4.03
CA TYR A 232 12.52 -10.63 3.73
C TYR A 232 12.91 -12.06 4.11
N SER A 233 13.53 -12.78 3.19
CA SER A 233 14.05 -14.13 3.45
C SER A 233 15.49 -14.25 2.98
N SER A 234 16.19 -15.27 3.47
CA SER A 234 17.56 -15.57 3.03
C SER A 234 17.68 -15.90 1.54
N TYR A 235 16.58 -16.31 0.90
CA TYR A 235 16.53 -16.52 -0.55
C TYR A 235 16.64 -15.22 -1.35
N PHE A 236 16.23 -14.09 -0.76
CA PHE A 236 16.35 -12.75 -1.35
C PHE A 236 17.58 -12.00 -0.83
N ALA A 237 18.61 -12.73 -0.38
CA ALA A 237 19.83 -12.11 0.09
C ALA A 237 20.55 -11.37 -1.05
N VAL A 238 21.09 -10.21 -0.72
CA VAL A 238 22.01 -9.51 -1.61
C VAL A 238 23.25 -10.38 -1.83
N ARG A 239 23.65 -10.54 -3.07
CA ARG A 239 24.85 -11.32 -3.40
C ARG A 239 26.10 -10.47 -3.12
N PRO A 240 27.15 -11.08 -2.55
CA PRO A 240 28.40 -10.33 -2.29
C PRO A 240 29.04 -9.75 -3.54
N ARG A 241 28.68 -10.30 -4.71
CA ARG A 241 29.15 -9.84 -6.01
C ARG A 241 28.02 -9.91 -7.04
N ILE A 242 27.64 -8.76 -7.58
CA ILE A 242 26.55 -8.58 -8.53
C ILE A 242 27.13 -8.19 -9.89
N HIS A 243 26.81 -8.97 -10.93
CA HIS A 243 27.20 -8.63 -12.31
C HIS A 243 26.13 -7.72 -12.92
N LEU A 244 26.44 -6.43 -13.00
CA LEU A 244 25.48 -5.37 -13.34
C LEU A 244 24.91 -5.51 -14.76
N ASN A 245 25.76 -5.75 -15.76
CA ASN A 245 25.29 -5.91 -17.14
C ASN A 245 24.33 -7.09 -17.31
N ARG A 246 24.67 -8.26 -16.77
CA ARG A 246 23.77 -9.44 -16.81
C ARG A 246 22.48 -9.24 -16.06
N LEU A 247 22.52 -8.51 -14.94
CA LEU A 247 21.31 -8.15 -14.20
C LEU A 247 20.43 -7.21 -15.02
N ALA A 248 21.02 -6.20 -15.66
CA ALA A 248 20.31 -5.27 -16.53
C ALA A 248 19.69 -5.97 -17.76
N GLU A 249 20.41 -6.92 -18.36
CA GLU A 249 19.89 -7.72 -19.48
C GLU A 249 18.68 -8.55 -19.06
N ARG A 250 18.73 -9.24 -17.91
CA ARG A 250 17.58 -10.02 -17.41
C ARG A 250 16.40 -9.12 -17.01
N GLU A 251 16.68 -7.95 -16.45
CA GLU A 251 15.64 -6.97 -16.14
C GLU A 251 14.93 -6.49 -17.43
N ALA A 252 15.69 -6.21 -18.48
CA ALA A 252 15.16 -5.76 -19.76
C ALA A 252 14.40 -6.86 -20.53
N SER A 253 14.83 -8.13 -20.43
CA SER A 253 14.17 -9.26 -21.09
C SER A 253 12.97 -9.82 -20.29
N GLY A 254 12.79 -9.40 -19.03
CA GLY A 254 11.77 -9.96 -18.13
C GLY A 254 12.12 -11.35 -17.59
N GLU A 255 13.36 -11.82 -17.79
CA GLU A 255 13.87 -13.13 -17.32
C GLU A 255 14.52 -13.03 -15.93
N ILE A 256 13.90 -12.29 -15.03
CA ILE A 256 14.40 -12.11 -13.65
C ILE A 256 14.18 -13.41 -12.88
N ASP A 257 15.26 -13.94 -12.31
CA ASP A 257 15.19 -15.00 -11.30
C ASP A 257 14.90 -14.36 -9.93
N LEU A 258 13.66 -14.51 -9.45
CA LEU A 258 13.24 -13.96 -8.17
C LEU A 258 14.06 -14.47 -6.98
N ASP A 259 14.55 -15.70 -7.02
CA ASP A 259 15.37 -16.27 -5.95
C ASP A 259 16.82 -15.77 -6.00
N TYR A 260 17.30 -15.35 -7.17
CA TYR A 260 18.67 -14.91 -7.37
C TYR A 260 18.82 -13.39 -7.48
N ASP A 261 17.93 -12.72 -8.19
CA ASP A 261 18.10 -11.31 -8.58
C ASP A 261 17.34 -10.33 -7.68
N PHE A 262 16.26 -10.79 -7.01
CA PHE A 262 15.36 -9.89 -6.26
C PHE A 262 16.12 -9.06 -5.21
N GLY A 263 16.93 -9.68 -4.36
CA GLY A 263 17.70 -8.97 -3.33
C GLY A 263 18.66 -7.93 -3.92
N ASN A 264 19.27 -8.25 -5.05
CA ASN A 264 20.18 -7.36 -5.77
C ASN A 264 19.44 -6.14 -6.35
N LEU A 265 18.28 -6.36 -6.97
CA LEU A 265 17.44 -5.28 -7.52
C LEU A 265 16.90 -4.37 -6.41
N GLN A 266 16.45 -4.95 -5.29
CA GLN A 266 15.99 -4.16 -4.14
C GLN A 266 17.11 -3.32 -3.53
N LEU A 267 18.34 -3.85 -3.44
CA LEU A 267 19.50 -3.07 -3.02
C LEU A 267 19.72 -1.89 -3.96
N LEU A 268 19.76 -2.11 -5.27
CA LEU A 268 19.98 -1.05 -6.25
C LEU A 268 18.88 0.00 -6.18
N LYS A 269 17.61 -0.40 -6.10
CA LYS A 269 16.46 0.50 -5.93
C LYS A 269 16.58 1.35 -4.66
N PHE A 270 16.97 0.74 -3.53
CA PHE A 270 17.20 1.45 -2.28
C PHE A 270 18.33 2.49 -2.40
N LEU A 271 19.40 2.15 -3.13
CA LEU A 271 20.51 3.04 -3.38
C LEU A 271 20.17 4.16 -4.40
N GLY A 272 19.02 4.05 -5.10
CA GLY A 272 18.56 5.01 -6.10
C GLY A 272 19.21 4.81 -7.48
N PHE A 273 19.62 3.58 -7.81
CA PHE A 273 20.22 3.22 -9.08
C PHE A 273 19.47 2.10 -9.77
N THR A 274 19.54 2.06 -11.09
CA THR A 274 19.21 0.87 -11.88
C THR A 274 20.48 0.07 -12.21
N ALA A 275 20.34 -1.22 -12.47
CA ALA A 275 21.44 -2.08 -12.89
C ALA A 275 22.08 -1.56 -14.19
N LYS A 276 21.24 -1.05 -15.10
CA LYS A 276 21.67 -0.47 -16.37
C LYS A 276 22.52 0.79 -16.18
N GLU A 277 22.08 1.76 -15.37
CA GLU A 277 22.83 2.98 -15.10
C GLU A 277 24.22 2.69 -14.56
N LEU A 278 24.33 1.80 -13.57
CA LEU A 278 25.63 1.41 -13.02
C LEU A 278 26.48 0.62 -14.00
N SER A 279 25.86 -0.19 -14.87
CA SER A 279 26.56 -0.90 -15.93
C SER A 279 27.11 0.03 -17.00
N ASP A 280 26.29 0.99 -17.46
CA ASP A 280 26.69 1.98 -18.49
C ASP A 280 27.86 2.88 -18.00
N MET A 281 27.88 3.20 -16.71
CA MET A 281 29.02 3.90 -16.09
C MET A 281 30.30 3.07 -15.99
N ALA A 282 30.21 1.74 -16.20
CA ALA A 282 31.31 0.79 -16.14
C ALA A 282 31.94 0.51 -17.51
N SER A 283 31.68 1.37 -18.50
CA SER A 283 32.26 1.20 -19.84
C SER A 283 33.79 0.99 -19.78
N GLU A 284 34.29 0.14 -20.64
CA GLU A 284 35.74 -0.10 -20.75
C GLU A 284 36.49 1.14 -21.09
N ALA A 285 37.75 1.20 -20.65
CA ALA A 285 38.63 2.29 -21.02
C ALA A 285 38.79 2.34 -22.55
N PRO A 286 38.81 3.53 -23.15
CA PRO A 286 39.00 3.64 -24.59
C PRO A 286 40.34 3.03 -24.99
N GLU A 287 40.33 2.25 -26.09
CA GLU A 287 41.53 1.68 -26.65
C GLU A 287 42.24 2.70 -27.61
N LYS A 288 43.55 2.61 -27.68
CA LYS A 288 44.30 3.41 -28.63
C LYS A 288 43.97 2.95 -30.05
N GLY A 289 43.41 3.86 -30.85
CA GLY A 289 43.06 3.57 -32.25
C GLY A 289 44.29 3.28 -33.11
N HIS A 290 44.08 2.65 -34.27
CA HIS A 290 45.12 2.12 -35.15
C HIS A 290 46.14 3.17 -35.65
N ASN A 291 45.78 4.47 -35.66
CA ASN A 291 46.66 5.59 -36.08
C ASN A 291 47.06 6.51 -34.92
N TYR A 292 46.98 6.04 -33.68
CA TYR A 292 47.24 6.84 -32.49
C TYR A 292 48.63 7.53 -32.52
N ASP A 293 49.68 6.83 -32.97
CA ASP A 293 51.03 7.33 -32.92
C ASP A 293 51.33 8.34 -34.03
N ASN A 294 50.51 8.41 -35.08
CA ASN A 294 50.81 9.19 -36.31
C ASN A 294 49.83 10.37 -36.55
N ASP A 295 48.71 10.44 -35.82
CA ASP A 295 47.66 11.45 -36.02
C ASP A 295 47.33 12.21 -34.73
N VAL A 296 47.59 13.51 -34.71
CA VAL A 296 47.35 14.40 -33.58
C VAL A 296 45.85 14.50 -33.24
N ASN A 297 44.96 14.37 -34.23
CA ASN A 297 43.52 14.40 -33.99
C ASN A 297 43.08 13.13 -33.26
N VAL A 298 43.60 11.96 -33.66
CA VAL A 298 43.35 10.69 -32.99
C VAL A 298 43.89 10.69 -31.57
N GLN A 299 45.04 11.27 -31.34
CA GLN A 299 45.60 11.43 -29.99
C GLN A 299 44.72 12.34 -29.10
N ASN A 300 44.25 13.45 -29.65
CA ASN A 300 43.39 14.38 -28.90
C ASN A 300 42.01 13.75 -28.61
N GLN A 301 41.44 13.05 -29.57
CA GLN A 301 40.19 12.32 -29.36
C GLN A 301 40.34 11.26 -28.25
N TYR A 302 41.38 10.45 -28.32
CA TYR A 302 41.64 9.44 -27.27
C TYR A 302 41.82 10.05 -25.89
N LYS A 303 42.56 11.20 -25.76
CA LYS A 303 42.75 11.92 -24.50
C LYS A 303 41.39 12.42 -23.93
N ASN A 304 40.52 12.94 -24.80
CA ASN A 304 39.21 13.41 -24.40
C ASN A 304 38.29 12.24 -23.95
N GLU A 305 38.33 11.14 -24.67
CA GLU A 305 37.56 9.93 -24.31
C GLU A 305 38.08 9.31 -23.01
N LEU A 306 39.40 9.27 -22.80
CA LEU A 306 40.00 8.79 -21.56
C LEU A 306 39.62 9.68 -20.37
N ALA A 307 39.71 11.01 -20.52
CA ALA A 307 39.29 11.92 -19.46
C ALA A 307 37.80 11.80 -19.12
N ALA A 308 36.94 11.62 -20.13
CA ALA A 308 35.54 11.41 -19.94
C ALA A 308 35.24 10.04 -19.22
N HIS A 309 36.02 9.01 -19.57
CA HIS A 309 35.94 7.71 -18.90
C HIS A 309 36.38 7.82 -17.42
N GLU A 310 37.51 8.41 -17.13
CA GLU A 310 38.04 8.62 -15.77
C GLU A 310 37.01 9.40 -14.89
N ARG A 311 36.38 10.40 -15.51
CA ARG A 311 35.33 11.17 -14.83
C ARG A 311 34.12 10.30 -14.47
N ARG A 312 33.61 9.52 -15.43
CA ARG A 312 32.48 8.59 -15.17
C ARG A 312 32.79 7.59 -14.07
N VAL A 313 33.98 6.97 -14.10
CA VAL A 313 34.46 6.05 -13.06
C VAL A 313 34.51 6.74 -11.68
N THR A 314 35.00 7.96 -11.63
CA THR A 314 35.06 8.73 -10.38
C THR A 314 33.68 9.10 -9.86
N GLU A 315 32.79 9.55 -10.74
CA GLU A 315 31.38 9.88 -10.40
C GLU A 315 30.66 8.65 -9.86
N ARG A 316 30.78 7.49 -10.53
CA ARG A 316 30.21 6.22 -10.08
C ARG A 316 30.71 5.82 -8.69
N LYS A 317 32.02 5.87 -8.48
CA LYS A 317 32.63 5.52 -7.19
C LYS A 317 32.14 6.42 -6.06
N ARG A 318 32.07 7.73 -6.28
CA ARG A 318 31.55 8.70 -5.30
C ARG A 318 30.08 8.48 -5.00
N ALA A 319 29.26 8.23 -6.02
CA ALA A 319 27.84 7.97 -5.87
C ALA A 319 27.60 6.72 -5.00
N LEU A 320 28.32 5.62 -5.26
CA LEU A 320 28.22 4.40 -4.47
C LEU A 320 28.75 4.55 -3.04
N GLN A 321 29.81 5.31 -2.82
CA GLN A 321 30.30 5.62 -1.46
C GLN A 321 29.26 6.39 -0.65
N THR A 322 28.62 7.39 -1.25
CA THR A 322 27.54 8.15 -0.59
C THR A 322 26.34 7.27 -0.29
N ALA A 323 25.95 6.43 -1.25
CA ALA A 323 24.85 5.49 -1.08
C ALA A 323 25.14 4.43 -0.01
N GLY A 324 26.36 3.90 0.06
CA GLY A 324 26.82 2.97 1.09
C GLY A 324 26.82 3.59 2.50
N ALA A 325 27.20 4.85 2.64
CA ALA A 325 27.11 5.56 3.91
C ALA A 325 25.66 5.69 4.38
N ARG A 326 24.74 6.09 3.50
CA ARG A 326 23.31 6.18 3.81
C ARG A 326 22.72 4.80 4.20
N LEU A 327 23.08 3.74 3.47
CA LEU A 327 22.65 2.38 3.78
C LEU A 327 23.18 1.95 5.15
N THR A 328 24.44 2.29 5.49
CA THR A 328 25.01 2.01 6.81
C THR A 328 24.20 2.68 7.92
N GLU A 329 23.90 3.98 7.80
CA GLU A 329 23.10 4.72 8.78
C GLU A 329 21.70 4.10 8.97
N GLU A 330 21.02 3.73 7.88
CA GLU A 330 19.69 3.11 7.96
C GLU A 330 19.73 1.73 8.64
N ILE A 331 20.74 0.92 8.33
CA ILE A 331 20.88 -0.41 8.91
C ILE A 331 21.27 -0.33 10.39
N GLN A 332 22.19 0.56 10.75
CA GLN A 332 22.56 0.80 12.15
C GLN A 332 21.33 1.21 12.98
N ARG A 333 20.48 2.09 12.41
CA ARG A 333 19.25 2.53 13.06
C ARG A 333 18.25 1.37 13.27
N VAL A 334 18.08 0.50 12.27
CA VAL A 334 17.10 -0.59 12.32
C VAL A 334 17.57 -1.72 13.22
N TRP A 335 18.86 -2.06 13.18
CA TRP A 335 19.43 -3.16 13.96
C TRP A 335 20.05 -2.74 15.31
N ASN A 336 20.09 -1.44 15.56
CA ASN A 336 20.68 -0.86 16.78
C ASN A 336 22.09 -1.38 17.05
N ASP A 337 22.92 -1.45 16.00
CA ASP A 337 24.32 -1.89 16.07
C ASP A 337 25.23 -0.91 15.30
N ASP A 338 25.86 0.01 16.03
CA ASP A 338 26.73 1.06 15.47
C ASP A 338 28.03 0.51 14.87
N ARG A 339 28.37 -0.75 15.10
CA ARG A 339 29.59 -1.38 14.56
C ARG A 339 29.41 -1.87 13.13
N LEU A 340 28.18 -1.99 12.66
CA LEU A 340 27.88 -2.45 11.32
C LEU A 340 28.25 -1.36 10.32
N THR A 341 29.07 -1.68 9.33
CA THR A 341 29.43 -0.77 8.24
C THR A 341 29.30 -1.51 6.92
N ILE A 342 28.56 -0.92 5.99
CA ILE A 342 28.40 -1.46 4.64
C ILE A 342 29.28 -0.65 3.69
N ARG A 343 30.10 -1.35 2.95
CA ARG A 343 30.91 -0.78 1.89
C ARG A 343 30.42 -1.31 0.55
N LEU A 344 30.25 -0.40 -0.39
CA LEU A 344 29.93 -0.72 -1.77
C LEU A 344 31.12 -0.35 -2.61
N ASP A 345 31.67 -1.30 -3.33
CA ASP A 345 32.76 -1.08 -4.25
C ASP A 345 32.40 -1.61 -5.65
N VAL A 346 33.09 -1.09 -6.65
CA VAL A 346 32.88 -1.49 -8.05
C VAL A 346 34.20 -1.84 -8.70
N ASP A 347 34.18 -2.99 -9.34
CA ASP A 347 35.30 -3.52 -10.13
C ASP A 347 34.75 -3.89 -11.53
N GLY A 348 35.01 -3.03 -12.51
CA GLY A 348 34.44 -3.16 -13.85
C GLY A 348 32.90 -3.30 -13.81
N GLN A 349 32.37 -4.40 -14.33
CA GLN A 349 30.93 -4.72 -14.36
C GLN A 349 30.40 -5.34 -13.05
N TYR A 350 31.21 -5.42 -12.00
CA TYR A 350 30.80 -6.03 -10.76
C TYR A 350 30.60 -4.97 -9.66
N LEU A 351 29.44 -5.03 -8.99
CA LEU A 351 29.21 -4.38 -7.71
C LEU A 351 29.53 -5.38 -6.60
N GLN A 352 30.35 -4.98 -5.64
CA GLN A 352 30.73 -5.76 -4.45
C GLN A 352 30.09 -5.10 -3.21
N THR A 353 29.49 -5.92 -2.34
CA THR A 353 28.77 -5.47 -1.14
C THR A 353 29.44 -6.00 0.13
#